data_9782305c4a8d90bbd3200e74df3b73c8
#
_entry.id   9782305c4a8d90bbd3200e74df3b73c8
#
_cell.length_a   1.000
_cell.length_b   1.000
_cell.length_c   1.000
_cell.angle_alpha   90.00
_cell.angle_beta   90.00
_cell.angle_gamma   90.00
#
_symmetry.space_group_name_H-M   'P 1'
#
loop_
_entity.id
_entity.type
_entity.pdbx_description
1 polymer ?
#
loop_
_entity_poly.entity_id
_entity_poly.type
_entity_poly.pdbx_seq_one_letter_code
_entity_poly.pdbx_strand_id
1 'polypeptide(L)' 'GLSEDLTEIVASWDSLPDALKADILARVREAVRE' A
#
# COMPACT_ATOMS: atom_id res chain seq x y z
N GLY A 1 4.12 12.68 -7.27
CA GLY A 1 2.69 12.63 -7.40
C GLY A 1 2.11 11.27 -7.07
N LEU A 2 0.80 11.14 -7.18
CA LEU A 2 0.13 9.90 -6.82
C LEU A 2 0.57 8.72 -7.71
N SER A 3 0.74 8.98 -8.99
CA SER A 3 1.14 7.92 -9.92
C SER A 3 2.53 7.38 -9.61
N GLU A 4 3.44 8.25 -9.25
CA GLU A 4 4.80 7.83 -8.91
C GLU A 4 4.80 7.04 -7.61
N ASP A 5 4.03 7.51 -6.62
CA ASP A 5 3.94 6.83 -5.34
C ASP A 5 3.34 5.44 -5.50
N LEU A 6 2.29 5.33 -6.30
CA LEU A 6 1.66 4.05 -6.55
C LEU A 6 2.61 3.10 -7.28
N THR A 7 3.33 3.61 -8.26
CA THR A 7 4.30 2.80 -9.00
C THR A 7 5.38 2.26 -8.06
N GLU A 8 5.83 3.09 -7.14
CA GLU A 8 6.85 2.66 -6.18
C GLU A 8 6.32 1.56 -5.27
N ILE A 9 5.09 1.70 -4.79
CA ILE A 9 4.48 0.69 -3.93
C ILE A 9 4.32 -0.63 -4.69
N VAL A 10 3.83 -0.58 -5.92
CA VAL A 10 3.65 -1.77 -6.73
C VAL A 10 4.99 -2.45 -6.99
N ALA A 11 6.01 -1.68 -7.32
CA ALA A 11 7.32 -2.23 -7.64
C ALA A 11 7.95 -2.93 -6.45
N SER A 12 7.71 -2.45 -5.23
CA SER A 12 8.34 -3.01 -4.04
C SER A 12 7.40 -3.91 -3.24
N TRP A 13 6.17 -4.11 -3.70
CA TRP A 13 5.17 -4.84 -2.93
C TRP A 13 5.64 -6.23 -2.51
N ASP A 14 6.23 -6.97 -3.44
CA ASP A 14 6.66 -8.33 -3.16
C ASP A 14 7.82 -8.38 -2.15
N SER A 15 8.54 -7.28 -2.01
CA SER A 15 9.66 -7.21 -1.07
C SER A 15 9.23 -6.83 0.34
N LEU A 16 7.98 -6.43 0.52
CA LEU A 16 7.49 -6.00 1.82
C LEU A 16 7.14 -7.20 2.70
N PRO A 17 7.40 -7.11 4.02
CA PRO A 17 6.95 -8.14 4.95
C PRO A 17 5.43 -8.25 4.95
N ASP A 18 4.92 -9.46 5.24
CA ASP A 18 3.48 -9.68 5.27
C ASP A 18 2.78 -8.76 6.27
N ALA A 19 3.38 -8.54 7.42
CA ALA A 19 2.80 -7.67 8.44
C ALA A 19 2.65 -6.24 7.91
N LEU A 20 3.64 -5.77 7.15
CA LEU A 20 3.57 -4.43 6.58
C LEU A 20 2.54 -4.34 5.47
N LYS A 21 2.44 -5.38 4.64
CA LYS A 21 1.41 -5.42 3.61
C LYS A 21 0.02 -5.35 4.22
N ALA A 22 -0.22 -6.09 5.28
CA ALA A 22 -1.51 -6.07 5.98
C ALA A 22 -1.81 -4.71 6.55
N ASP A 23 -0.81 -4.05 7.11
CA ASP A 23 -0.97 -2.72 7.66
C ASP A 23 -1.34 -1.71 6.59
N ILE A 24 -0.64 -1.76 5.47
CA ILE A 24 -0.92 -0.86 4.35
C ILE A 24 -2.35 -1.07 3.84
N LEU A 25 -2.76 -2.32 3.67
CA LEU A 25 -4.11 -2.63 3.21
C LEU A 25 -5.16 -2.13 4.18
N ALA A 26 -4.94 -2.30 5.47
CA ALA A 26 -5.87 -1.84 6.48
C ALA A 26 -6.04 -0.32 6.42
N ARG A 27 -4.94 0.39 6.24
CA ARG A 27 -4.98 1.85 6.16
C ARG A 27 -5.70 2.34 4.91
N VAL A 28 -5.48 1.66 3.79
CA VAL A 28 -6.15 2.01 2.55
C VAL A 28 -7.66 1.77 2.68
N ARG A 29 -8.04 0.63 3.23
CA ARG A 29 -9.46 0.32 3.42
C ARG A 29 -10.13 1.35 4.33
N GLU A 30 -9.43 1.77 5.38
CA GLU A 30 -9.95 2.76 6.30
C GLU A 30 -10.12 4.11 5.58
N ALA A 31 -9.16 4.48 4.75
CA ALA A 31 -9.17 5.76 4.06
C ALA A 31 -10.29 5.86 3.03
N VAL A 32 -10.62 4.76 2.35
CA VAL A 32 -11.66 4.77 1.31
C VAL A 32 -13.04 4.44 1.85
N ARG A 33 -13.14 4.16 3.13
CA ARG A 33 -14.41 3.82 3.75
C ARG A 33 -15.23 5.09 3.99
N GLU A 34 -16.44 5.09 3.56
CA GLU A 34 -17.32 6.24 3.71
C GLU A 34 -18.27 6.09 4.88
#